data_0b39788912ea3de47747921fa84d6663
#
_entry.id   0b39788912ea3de47747921fa84d6663
#
_cell.length_a   1.000
_cell.length_b   1.000
_cell.length_c   1.000
_cell.angle_alpha   90.00
_cell.angle_beta   90.00
_cell.angle_gamma   90.00
#
_symmetry.space_group_name_H-M   'P 1'
#
loop_
_entity.id
_entity.type
_entity.pdbx_description
1 polymer ?
#
loop_
_entity_poly.entity_id
_entity_poly.type
_entity_poly.pdbx_seq_one_letter_code
_entity_poly.pdbx_strand_id
1 'polypeptide(L)'
;MDGVLVDSNAHHRGAWRALLDELGVTPAQPEYWWLTIGRPSTEAVPLLLGRVVDIAEAHRLADRKLEHYRRLSRHGLPAVRGVSAFLDELAAQSVPCAVATSATRGDTDLLLNRLGLLERFAAVVTAEDVRRGKPDPEVYLLAARAIRIEPSDCLVFEDAIVGVQAARRAGMRVIGVTTAHRETELRTAGVERVVADFEGVTWPA
;
A
#
# COMPACT_ATOMS: atom_id res chain seq x y z
N MET A 1 1.13 -3.50 0.61
CA MET A 1 0.43 -4.57 -0.14
C MET A 1 0.27 -4.15 -1.59
N ASP A 2 -0.58 -3.16 -1.84
CA ASP A 2 -0.72 -2.55 -3.16
C ASP A 2 0.61 -1.98 -3.62
N GLY A 3 0.95 -2.16 -4.89
CA GLY A 3 2.22 -1.76 -5.47
C GLY A 3 3.47 -2.50 -4.98
N VAL A 4 3.35 -3.37 -3.96
CA VAL A 4 4.45 -4.16 -3.41
C VAL A 4 4.24 -5.66 -3.63
N LEU A 5 3.09 -6.19 -3.22
CA LEU A 5 2.73 -7.60 -3.43
C LEU A 5 1.85 -7.77 -4.67
N VAL A 6 0.99 -6.78 -4.93
CA VAL A 6 -0.04 -6.77 -5.98
C VAL A 6 0.20 -5.57 -6.89
N ASP A 7 0.24 -5.79 -8.20
CA ASP A 7 0.29 -4.70 -9.18
C ASP A 7 -1.11 -4.11 -9.40
N SER A 8 -1.53 -3.26 -8.48
CA SER A 8 -2.88 -2.68 -8.40
C SER A 8 -2.95 -1.18 -8.76
N ASN A 9 -1.82 -0.50 -8.93
CA ASN A 9 -1.76 0.96 -9.06
C ASN A 9 -2.58 1.50 -10.24
N ALA A 10 -2.56 0.82 -11.40
CA ALA A 10 -3.37 1.21 -12.57
C ALA A 10 -4.87 1.12 -12.27
N HIS A 11 -5.30 0.11 -11.50
CA HIS A 11 -6.70 -0.11 -11.12
C HIS A 11 -7.17 0.92 -10.09
N HIS A 12 -6.32 1.26 -9.10
CA HIS A 12 -6.62 2.35 -8.16
C HIS A 12 -6.78 3.69 -8.88
N ARG A 13 -5.87 4.01 -9.79
CA ARG A 13 -5.96 5.24 -10.61
C ARG A 13 -7.22 5.28 -11.47
N GLY A 14 -7.56 4.15 -12.11
CA GLY A 14 -8.79 4.00 -12.87
C GLY A 14 -10.05 4.18 -12.02
N ALA A 15 -10.05 3.66 -10.79
CA ALA A 15 -11.17 3.80 -9.86
C ALA A 15 -11.36 5.25 -9.39
N TRP A 16 -10.28 5.97 -9.08
CA TRP A 16 -10.34 7.39 -8.75
C TRP A 16 -10.85 8.23 -9.91
N ARG A 17 -10.37 7.94 -11.13
CA ARG A 17 -10.86 8.63 -12.34
C ARG A 17 -12.34 8.41 -12.54
N ALA A 18 -12.81 7.17 -12.43
CA ALA A 18 -14.23 6.84 -12.57
C ALA A 18 -15.11 7.56 -11.54
N LEU A 19 -14.64 7.69 -10.28
CA LEU A 19 -15.34 8.46 -9.26
C LEU A 19 -15.41 9.95 -9.62
N LEU A 20 -14.30 10.55 -10.05
CA LEU A 20 -14.27 11.98 -10.44
C LEU A 20 -15.14 12.26 -11.64
N ASP A 21 -15.14 11.39 -12.65
CA ASP A 21 -16.01 11.46 -13.83
C ASP A 21 -17.49 11.39 -13.42
N GLU A 22 -17.85 10.48 -12.50
CA GLU A 22 -19.21 10.35 -11.95
C GLU A 22 -19.66 11.62 -11.21
N LEU A 23 -18.75 12.27 -10.49
CA LEU A 23 -19.03 13.51 -9.76
C LEU A 23 -19.00 14.77 -10.64
N GLY A 24 -18.60 14.66 -11.90
CA GLY A 24 -18.39 15.81 -12.78
C GLY A 24 -17.25 16.73 -12.32
N VAL A 25 -16.27 16.20 -11.58
CA VAL A 25 -15.15 16.95 -11.01
C VAL A 25 -13.92 16.79 -11.90
N THR A 26 -13.39 17.92 -12.37
CA THR A 26 -12.09 17.95 -13.04
C THR A 26 -11.01 18.23 -11.99
N PRO A 27 -10.03 17.35 -11.80
CA PRO A 27 -8.94 17.60 -10.87
C PRO A 27 -8.15 18.85 -11.25
N ALA A 28 -7.75 19.63 -10.26
CA ALA A 28 -6.96 20.85 -10.47
C ALA A 28 -5.55 20.55 -11.06
N GLN A 29 -5.06 19.32 -10.90
CA GLN A 29 -3.77 18.87 -11.43
C GLN A 29 -3.93 17.56 -12.22
N PRO A 30 -3.29 17.43 -13.39
CA PRO A 30 -3.36 16.19 -14.20
C PRO A 30 -2.88 14.94 -13.45
N GLU A 31 -1.97 15.13 -12.50
CA GLU A 31 -1.33 14.08 -11.73
C GLU A 31 -1.91 13.94 -10.31
N TYR A 32 -3.18 14.29 -10.13
CA TYR A 32 -3.90 14.26 -8.83
C TYR A 32 -3.81 12.92 -8.08
N TRP A 33 -3.66 11.84 -8.80
CA TRP A 33 -3.60 10.50 -8.24
C TRP A 33 -2.41 10.27 -7.28
N TRP A 34 -1.35 11.09 -7.38
CA TRP A 34 -0.23 11.10 -6.43
C TRP A 34 -0.70 11.38 -4.99
N LEU A 35 -1.75 12.18 -4.85
CA LEU A 35 -2.33 12.50 -3.54
C LEU A 35 -3.00 11.32 -2.87
N THR A 36 -3.29 10.26 -3.62
CA THR A 36 -4.07 9.11 -3.15
C THR A 36 -3.21 7.89 -2.78
N ILE A 37 -1.96 7.87 -3.26
CA ILE A 37 -1.08 6.69 -3.12
C ILE A 37 -0.71 6.49 -1.65
N GLY A 38 -0.93 5.26 -1.17
CA GLY A 38 -0.59 4.83 0.19
C GLY A 38 -1.49 5.37 1.31
N ARG A 39 -2.50 6.18 0.97
CA ARG A 39 -3.45 6.75 1.94
C ARG A 39 -4.75 5.96 2.00
N PRO A 40 -5.45 5.94 3.15
CA PRO A 40 -6.85 5.54 3.21
C PRO A 40 -7.70 6.38 2.25
N SER A 41 -8.67 5.75 1.58
CA SER A 41 -9.51 6.48 0.61
C SER A 41 -10.29 7.64 1.23
N THR A 42 -10.69 7.53 2.48
CA THR A 42 -11.39 8.60 3.22
C THR A 42 -10.51 9.85 3.41
N GLU A 43 -9.20 9.68 3.57
CA GLU A 43 -8.24 10.78 3.68
C GLU A 43 -7.89 11.37 2.29
N ALA A 44 -7.93 10.55 1.24
CA ALA A 44 -7.63 10.98 -0.12
C ALA A 44 -8.76 11.83 -0.74
N VAL A 45 -10.02 11.56 -0.41
CA VAL A 45 -11.21 12.25 -0.95
C VAL A 45 -11.12 13.78 -0.82
N PRO A 46 -10.91 14.39 0.36
CA PRO A 46 -10.84 15.83 0.49
C PRO A 46 -9.67 16.44 -0.29
N LEU A 47 -8.55 15.74 -0.41
CA LEU A 47 -7.38 16.17 -1.17
C LEU A 47 -7.70 16.22 -2.68
N LEU A 48 -8.42 15.23 -3.19
CA LEU A 48 -8.81 15.16 -4.61
C LEU A 48 -9.86 16.22 -4.96
N LEU A 49 -10.81 16.46 -4.07
CA LEU A 49 -11.88 17.43 -4.29
C LEU A 49 -11.42 18.86 -4.03
N GLY A 50 -10.26 19.08 -3.40
CA GLY A 50 -9.73 20.41 -3.07
C GLY A 50 -10.63 21.21 -2.11
N ARG A 51 -11.44 20.51 -1.29
CA ARG A 51 -12.37 21.13 -0.34
C ARG A 51 -12.52 20.33 0.95
N VAL A 52 -13.04 20.96 1.97
CA VAL A 52 -13.44 20.27 3.20
C VAL A 52 -14.59 19.32 2.90
N VAL A 53 -14.49 18.13 3.41
CA VAL A 53 -15.48 17.05 3.27
C VAL A 53 -15.79 16.54 4.67
N ASP A 54 -17.07 16.39 5.01
CA ASP A 54 -17.44 15.79 6.28
C ASP A 54 -17.14 14.26 6.28
N ILE A 55 -17.10 13.70 7.48
CA ILE A 55 -16.75 12.28 7.67
C ILE A 55 -17.70 11.35 6.90
N ALA A 56 -19.02 11.64 6.93
CA ALA A 56 -20.01 10.80 6.28
C ALA A 56 -19.88 10.85 4.75
N GLU A 57 -19.63 12.03 4.19
CA GLU A 57 -19.36 12.19 2.75
C GLU A 57 -18.06 11.50 2.35
N ALA A 58 -16.99 11.64 3.14
CA ALA A 58 -15.72 10.98 2.86
C ALA A 58 -15.88 9.45 2.80
N HIS A 59 -16.62 8.85 3.71
CA HIS A 59 -16.91 7.42 3.69
C HIS A 59 -17.73 7.02 2.47
N ARG A 60 -18.83 7.73 2.16
CA ARG A 60 -19.65 7.41 0.97
C ARG A 60 -18.84 7.45 -0.32
N LEU A 61 -17.96 8.45 -0.49
CA LEU A 61 -17.13 8.57 -1.69
C LEU A 61 -16.00 7.54 -1.72
N ALA A 62 -15.43 7.19 -0.58
CA ALA A 62 -14.48 6.09 -0.46
C ALA A 62 -15.11 4.75 -0.85
N ASP A 63 -16.34 4.47 -0.40
CA ASP A 63 -17.09 3.26 -0.75
C ASP A 63 -17.40 3.22 -2.25
N ARG A 64 -17.82 4.35 -2.85
CA ARG A 64 -18.05 4.45 -4.31
C ARG A 64 -16.76 4.18 -5.09
N LYS A 65 -15.64 4.76 -4.68
CA LYS A 65 -14.32 4.46 -5.29
C LYS A 65 -13.98 2.99 -5.19
N LEU A 66 -14.27 2.37 -4.06
CA LEU A 66 -14.02 0.95 -3.83
C LEU A 66 -14.88 0.06 -4.74
N GLU A 67 -16.16 0.42 -4.98
CA GLU A 67 -17.01 -0.26 -5.96
C GLU A 67 -16.38 -0.20 -7.38
N HIS A 68 -15.90 0.97 -7.80
CA HIS A 68 -15.20 1.09 -9.08
C HIS A 68 -13.93 0.22 -9.13
N TYR A 69 -13.14 0.20 -8.06
CA TYR A 69 -11.94 -0.62 -7.97
C TYR A 69 -12.26 -2.11 -8.08
N ARG A 70 -13.25 -2.60 -7.32
CA ARG A 70 -13.68 -4.01 -7.37
C ARG A 70 -14.19 -4.41 -8.76
N ARG A 71 -14.91 -3.51 -9.44
CA ARG A 71 -15.35 -3.75 -10.82
C ARG A 71 -14.19 -3.85 -11.80
N LEU A 72 -13.20 -2.97 -11.68
CA LEU A 72 -12.01 -2.97 -12.55
C LEU A 72 -11.11 -4.19 -12.28
N SER A 73 -10.98 -4.60 -11.03
CA SER A 73 -10.12 -5.72 -10.60
C SER A 73 -10.83 -7.07 -10.55
N ARG A 74 -12.07 -7.19 -11.06
CA ARG A 74 -12.91 -8.41 -10.96
C ARG A 74 -12.26 -9.67 -11.52
N HIS A 75 -11.41 -9.53 -12.54
CA HIS A 75 -10.70 -10.64 -13.18
C HIS A 75 -9.40 -11.03 -12.49
N GLY A 76 -9.10 -10.44 -11.33
CA GLY A 76 -7.87 -10.59 -10.59
C GLY A 76 -6.83 -9.53 -10.95
N LEU A 77 -5.79 -9.49 -10.15
CA LEU A 77 -4.63 -8.61 -10.32
C LEU A 77 -3.37 -9.48 -10.29
N PRO A 78 -2.36 -9.17 -11.09
CA PRO A 78 -1.10 -9.89 -11.03
C PRO A 78 -0.36 -9.55 -9.74
N ALA A 79 0.43 -10.51 -9.26
CA ALA A 79 1.45 -10.24 -8.27
C ALA A 79 2.55 -9.36 -8.87
N VAL A 80 3.21 -8.55 -8.05
CA VAL A 80 4.43 -7.87 -8.46
C VAL A 80 5.48 -8.92 -8.82
N ARG A 81 6.20 -8.68 -9.91
CA ARG A 81 7.14 -9.65 -10.49
C ARG A 81 8.21 -10.06 -9.47
N GLY A 82 8.47 -11.35 -9.36
CA GLY A 82 9.46 -11.93 -8.46
C GLY A 82 9.02 -12.06 -6.98
N VAL A 83 7.90 -11.44 -6.56
CA VAL A 83 7.51 -11.40 -5.14
C VAL A 83 7.27 -12.79 -4.54
N SER A 84 6.67 -13.73 -5.29
CA SER A 84 6.42 -15.09 -4.78
C SER A 84 7.73 -15.84 -4.51
N ALA A 85 8.69 -15.76 -5.43
CA ALA A 85 9.99 -16.39 -5.27
C ALA A 85 10.78 -15.78 -4.09
N PHE A 86 10.71 -14.46 -3.92
CA PHE A 86 11.33 -13.79 -2.77
C PHE A 86 10.68 -14.20 -1.44
N LEU A 87 9.35 -14.34 -1.37
CA LEU A 87 8.67 -14.85 -0.19
C LEU A 87 9.01 -16.33 0.10
N ASP A 88 9.24 -17.14 -0.95
CA ASP A 88 9.73 -18.53 -0.77
C ASP A 88 11.13 -18.54 -0.17
N GLU A 89 12.02 -17.67 -0.61
CA GLU A 89 13.36 -17.51 -0.04
C GLU A 89 13.30 -17.09 1.44
N LEU A 90 12.47 -16.09 1.79
CA LEU A 90 12.29 -15.67 3.17
C LEU A 90 11.77 -16.81 4.06
N ALA A 91 10.81 -17.58 3.56
CA ALA A 91 10.26 -18.72 4.28
C ALA A 91 11.33 -19.82 4.50
N ALA A 92 12.16 -20.12 3.48
CA ALA A 92 13.25 -21.09 3.59
C ALA A 92 14.29 -20.69 4.65
N GLN A 93 14.46 -19.39 4.88
CA GLN A 93 15.36 -18.85 5.90
C GLN A 93 14.64 -18.53 7.23
N SER A 94 13.37 -18.92 7.38
CA SER A 94 12.55 -18.68 8.57
C SER A 94 12.43 -17.20 8.95
N VAL A 95 12.45 -16.30 7.97
CA VAL A 95 12.27 -14.86 8.16
C VAL A 95 10.78 -14.56 8.29
N PRO A 96 10.29 -14.05 9.45
CA PRO A 96 8.89 -13.77 9.64
C PRO A 96 8.47 -12.54 8.81
N CYS A 97 7.34 -12.66 8.10
CA CYS A 97 6.80 -11.61 7.26
C CYS A 97 5.44 -11.12 7.79
N ALA A 98 5.17 -9.83 7.65
CA ALA A 98 3.86 -9.25 7.94
C ALA A 98 3.42 -8.30 6.82
N VAL A 99 2.10 -8.17 6.64
CA VAL A 99 1.50 -7.15 5.78
C VAL A 99 1.05 -5.98 6.63
N ALA A 100 1.42 -4.76 6.20
CA ALA A 100 0.96 -3.49 6.75
C ALA A 100 0.35 -2.64 5.61
N THR A 101 -0.98 -2.49 5.58
CA THR A 101 -1.70 -1.88 4.45
C THR A 101 -2.72 -0.84 4.89
N SER A 102 -3.02 0.11 3.99
CA SER A 102 -4.14 1.07 4.12
C SER A 102 -5.43 0.55 3.46
N ALA A 103 -5.42 -0.67 2.94
CA ALA A 103 -6.61 -1.34 2.41
C ALA A 103 -7.48 -1.89 3.54
N THR A 104 -8.75 -2.19 3.23
CA THR A 104 -9.67 -2.84 4.15
C THR A 104 -9.29 -4.30 4.39
N ARG A 105 -9.72 -4.87 5.52
CA ARG A 105 -9.51 -6.29 5.84
C ARG A 105 -10.06 -7.18 4.73
N GLY A 106 -11.31 -6.94 4.34
CA GLY A 106 -11.98 -7.78 3.34
C GLY A 106 -11.29 -7.77 1.97
N ASP A 107 -10.83 -6.59 1.51
CA ASP A 107 -10.11 -6.52 0.23
C ASP A 107 -8.70 -7.11 0.33
N THR A 108 -8.04 -6.93 1.47
CA THR A 108 -6.71 -7.53 1.73
C THR A 108 -6.78 -9.05 1.70
N ASP A 109 -7.70 -9.65 2.45
CA ASP A 109 -7.88 -11.09 2.51
C ASP A 109 -8.26 -11.67 1.13
N LEU A 110 -9.16 -11.00 0.41
CA LEU A 110 -9.57 -11.40 -0.95
C LEU A 110 -8.38 -11.41 -1.91
N LEU A 111 -7.57 -10.35 -1.93
CA LEU A 111 -6.44 -10.24 -2.85
C LEU A 111 -5.33 -11.23 -2.51
N LEU A 112 -4.95 -11.32 -1.24
CA LEU A 112 -3.89 -12.25 -0.80
C LEU A 112 -4.29 -13.71 -1.00
N ASN A 113 -5.56 -14.07 -0.75
CA ASN A 113 -6.07 -15.42 -1.02
C ASN A 113 -6.05 -15.74 -2.52
N ARG A 114 -6.51 -14.82 -3.38
CA ARG A 114 -6.49 -15.02 -4.85
C ARG A 114 -5.09 -15.24 -5.42
N LEU A 115 -4.09 -14.63 -4.79
CA LEU A 115 -2.68 -14.79 -5.17
C LEU A 115 -2.00 -15.98 -4.47
N GLY A 116 -2.69 -16.66 -3.54
CA GLY A 116 -2.10 -17.74 -2.74
C GLY A 116 -1.01 -17.24 -1.78
N LEU A 117 -1.07 -15.98 -1.37
CA LEU A 117 -0.03 -15.33 -0.55
C LEU A 117 -0.42 -15.19 0.92
N LEU A 118 -1.69 -15.35 1.31
CA LEU A 118 -2.14 -15.04 2.67
C LEU A 118 -1.36 -15.83 3.73
N GLU A 119 -1.19 -17.12 3.52
CA GLU A 119 -0.50 -18.02 4.44
C GLU A 119 1.03 -17.79 4.56
N ARG A 120 1.58 -16.89 3.72
CA ARG A 120 3.00 -16.50 3.77
C ARG A 120 3.29 -15.48 4.86
N PHE A 121 2.26 -14.88 5.44
CA PHE A 121 2.38 -13.80 6.41
C PHE A 121 1.96 -14.26 7.79
N ALA A 122 2.85 -14.07 8.78
CA ALA A 122 2.56 -14.33 10.18
C ALA A 122 1.54 -13.34 10.78
N ALA A 123 1.39 -12.16 10.16
CA ALA A 123 0.42 -11.15 10.56
C ALA A 123 -0.02 -10.28 9.38
N VAL A 124 -1.25 -9.79 9.45
CA VAL A 124 -1.83 -8.84 8.50
C VAL A 124 -2.46 -7.70 9.31
N VAL A 125 -1.96 -6.47 9.12
CA VAL A 125 -2.46 -5.24 9.74
C VAL A 125 -3.05 -4.36 8.64
N THR A 126 -4.29 -3.93 8.83
CA THR A 126 -5.12 -3.24 7.83
C THR A 126 -5.56 -1.86 8.32
N ALA A 127 -6.33 -1.14 7.50
CA ALA A 127 -6.86 0.18 7.86
C ALA A 127 -7.75 0.15 9.11
N GLU A 128 -8.46 -0.95 9.38
CA GLU A 128 -9.35 -1.10 10.53
C GLU A 128 -8.60 -1.32 11.85
N ASP A 129 -7.33 -1.71 11.81
CA ASP A 129 -6.52 -2.00 12.99
C ASP A 129 -5.86 -0.74 13.57
N VAL A 130 -5.86 0.37 12.84
CA VAL A 130 -5.17 1.62 13.20
C VAL A 130 -6.14 2.77 13.43
N ARG A 131 -5.74 3.72 14.27
CA ARG A 131 -6.48 4.97 14.49
C ARG A 131 -6.10 6.05 13.50
N ARG A 132 -4.85 6.02 13.02
CA ARG A 132 -4.28 6.98 12.08
C ARG A 132 -3.57 6.25 10.94
N GLY A 133 -3.92 6.65 9.71
CA GLY A 133 -3.30 6.13 8.51
C GLY A 133 -1.88 6.66 8.27
N LYS A 134 -1.17 6.06 7.31
CA LYS A 134 0.12 6.56 6.84
C LYS A 134 0.01 8.04 6.45
N PRO A 135 0.92 8.91 6.87
CA PRO A 135 2.28 8.66 7.32
C PRO A 135 2.46 8.49 8.84
N ASP A 136 1.40 8.21 9.62
CA ASP A 136 1.54 7.78 11.00
C ASP A 136 2.20 6.39 11.06
N PRO A 137 3.14 6.12 11.97
CA PRO A 137 3.86 4.85 12.05
C PRO A 137 3.03 3.69 12.60
N GLU A 138 1.81 3.93 13.08
CA GLU A 138 1.01 2.97 13.85
C GLU A 138 0.89 1.60 13.16
N VAL A 139 0.60 1.59 11.84
CA VAL A 139 0.42 0.35 11.08
C VAL A 139 1.68 -0.53 11.07
N TYR A 140 2.86 0.07 10.98
CA TYR A 140 4.13 -0.65 10.99
C TYR A 140 4.52 -1.11 12.39
N LEU A 141 4.30 -0.28 13.40
CA LEU A 141 4.55 -0.65 14.80
C LEU A 141 3.66 -1.83 15.23
N LEU A 142 2.39 -1.83 14.82
CA LEU A 142 1.49 -2.96 15.07
C LEU A 142 1.95 -4.23 14.33
N ALA A 143 2.40 -4.11 13.08
CA ALA A 143 2.91 -5.23 12.31
C ALA A 143 4.16 -5.86 12.96
N ALA A 144 5.14 -5.04 13.34
CA ALA A 144 6.35 -5.51 14.04
C ALA A 144 6.01 -6.20 15.37
N ARG A 145 5.11 -5.59 16.16
CA ARG A 145 4.62 -6.19 17.41
C ARG A 145 3.95 -7.54 17.19
N ALA A 146 3.13 -7.67 16.13
CA ALA A 146 2.41 -8.90 15.84
C ALA A 146 3.35 -10.07 15.49
N ILE A 147 4.47 -9.79 14.82
CA ILE A 147 5.52 -10.79 14.53
C ILE A 147 6.61 -10.85 15.59
N ARG A 148 6.53 -10.06 16.67
CA ARG A 148 7.46 -10.01 17.81
C ARG A 148 8.90 -9.66 17.41
N ILE A 149 9.06 -8.75 16.47
CA ILE A 149 10.36 -8.23 16.03
C ILE A 149 10.46 -6.75 16.41
N GLU A 150 11.64 -6.33 16.88
CA GLU A 150 11.88 -4.91 17.18
C GLU A 150 11.83 -4.08 15.87
N PRO A 151 11.25 -2.88 15.88
CA PRO A 151 11.16 -2.04 14.69
C PRO A 151 12.50 -1.80 14.00
N SER A 152 13.60 -1.64 14.76
CA SER A 152 14.95 -1.44 14.22
C SER A 152 15.47 -2.63 13.40
N ASP A 153 14.93 -3.83 13.65
CA ASP A 153 15.31 -5.07 12.98
C ASP A 153 14.35 -5.41 11.82
N CYS A 154 13.34 -4.55 11.58
CA CYS A 154 12.41 -4.71 10.49
C CYS A 154 12.90 -4.01 9.21
N LEU A 155 12.71 -4.68 8.08
CA LEU A 155 12.88 -4.13 6.74
C LEU A 155 11.51 -4.03 6.06
N VAL A 156 11.18 -2.84 5.57
CA VAL A 156 9.91 -2.55 4.88
C VAL A 156 10.16 -2.42 3.38
N PHE A 157 9.31 -3.02 2.56
CA PHE A 157 9.21 -2.73 1.13
C PHE A 157 7.98 -1.83 0.90
N GLU A 158 8.18 -0.69 0.25
CA GLU A 158 7.15 0.33 0.04
C GLU A 158 7.29 1.05 -1.30
N ASP A 159 6.15 1.37 -1.91
CA ASP A 159 6.05 2.10 -3.17
C ASP A 159 5.53 3.53 -3.00
N ALA A 160 4.95 3.85 -1.82
CA ALA A 160 4.32 5.12 -1.50
C ALA A 160 5.18 6.00 -0.58
N ILE A 161 5.30 7.28 -0.90
CA ILE A 161 6.06 8.24 -0.08
C ILE A 161 5.55 8.31 1.36
N VAL A 162 4.22 8.32 1.55
CA VAL A 162 3.63 8.33 2.90
C VAL A 162 3.92 7.05 3.68
N GLY A 163 4.04 5.91 2.98
CA GLY A 163 4.44 4.64 3.58
C GLY A 163 5.91 4.62 3.97
N VAL A 164 6.80 5.12 3.12
CA VAL A 164 8.23 5.32 3.46
C VAL A 164 8.38 6.19 4.71
N GLN A 165 7.65 7.32 4.76
CA GLN A 165 7.66 8.20 5.92
C GLN A 165 7.17 7.51 7.19
N ALA A 166 6.09 6.72 7.10
CA ALA A 166 5.55 5.96 8.22
C ALA A 166 6.54 4.92 8.75
N ALA A 167 7.15 4.13 7.87
CA ALA A 167 8.13 3.11 8.22
C ALA A 167 9.37 3.73 8.89
N ARG A 168 9.88 4.84 8.33
CA ARG A 168 11.02 5.57 8.94
C ARG A 168 10.69 6.16 10.30
N ARG A 169 9.47 6.70 10.49
CA ARG A 169 8.98 7.17 11.80
C ARG A 169 8.83 6.03 12.81
N ALA A 170 8.57 4.81 12.32
CA ALA A 170 8.59 3.61 13.15
C ALA A 170 10.00 3.13 13.52
N GLY A 171 11.05 3.76 12.98
CA GLY A 171 12.46 3.35 13.21
C GLY A 171 12.90 2.16 12.34
N MET A 172 12.18 1.87 11.26
CA MET A 172 12.45 0.74 10.38
C MET A 172 13.29 1.14 9.17
N ARG A 173 14.03 0.17 8.62
CA ARG A 173 14.71 0.27 7.34
C ARG A 173 13.71 0.16 6.20
N VAL A 174 13.96 0.83 5.06
CA VAL A 174 13.00 0.84 3.94
C VAL A 174 13.71 0.66 2.61
N ILE A 175 13.22 -0.27 1.81
CA ILE A 175 13.52 -0.41 0.38
C ILE A 175 12.32 0.11 -0.42
N GLY A 176 12.57 1.02 -1.36
CA GLY A 176 11.55 1.55 -2.26
C GLY A 176 11.29 0.61 -3.45
N VAL A 177 10.01 0.41 -3.82
CA VAL A 177 9.61 -0.31 -5.03
C VAL A 177 9.01 0.70 -6.01
N THR A 178 9.51 0.79 -7.25
CA THR A 178 9.13 1.86 -8.20
C THR A 178 7.83 1.59 -8.98
N THR A 179 6.87 0.94 -8.36
CA THR A 179 5.57 0.64 -8.97
C THR A 179 4.62 1.84 -8.97
N ALA A 180 4.74 2.75 -7.98
CA ALA A 180 3.91 3.95 -7.86
C ALA A 180 4.70 5.26 -8.04
N HIS A 181 5.84 5.39 -7.41
CA HIS A 181 6.67 6.59 -7.44
C HIS A 181 8.01 6.34 -8.16
N ARG A 182 8.60 7.41 -8.71
CA ARG A 182 9.92 7.37 -9.34
C ARG A 182 11.02 7.15 -8.30
N GLU A 183 12.11 6.56 -8.72
CA GLU A 183 13.28 6.32 -7.86
C GLU A 183 13.75 7.58 -7.13
N THR A 184 13.83 8.71 -7.83
CA THR A 184 14.27 10.00 -7.24
C THR A 184 13.36 10.47 -6.11
N GLU A 185 12.05 10.24 -6.22
CA GLU A 185 11.06 10.62 -5.21
C GLU A 185 11.18 9.71 -3.98
N LEU A 186 11.33 8.39 -4.18
CA LEU A 186 11.53 7.43 -3.10
C LEU A 186 12.86 7.68 -2.37
N ARG A 187 13.94 7.96 -3.10
CA ARG A 187 15.23 8.33 -2.49
C ARG A 187 15.13 9.62 -1.67
N THR A 188 14.42 10.62 -2.17
CA THR A 188 14.16 11.86 -1.43
C THR A 188 13.33 11.61 -0.16
N ALA A 189 12.41 10.65 -0.20
CA ALA A 189 11.65 10.23 0.99
C ALA A 189 12.50 9.46 2.01
N GLY A 190 13.70 8.99 1.62
CA GLY A 190 14.72 8.43 2.51
C GLY A 190 14.75 6.91 2.57
N VAL A 191 14.45 6.23 1.46
CA VAL A 191 14.72 4.78 1.33
C VAL A 191 16.22 4.51 1.24
N GLU A 192 16.66 3.36 1.74
CA GLU A 192 18.07 2.94 1.68
C GLU A 192 18.44 2.48 0.26
N ARG A 193 17.53 1.78 -0.38
CA ARG A 193 17.70 1.19 -1.70
C ARG A 193 16.38 1.27 -2.47
N VAL A 194 16.47 1.21 -3.79
CA VAL A 194 15.31 1.17 -4.69
C VAL A 194 15.43 -0.03 -5.60
N VAL A 195 14.30 -0.72 -5.82
CA VAL A 195 14.15 -1.83 -6.75
C VAL A 195 12.94 -1.58 -7.65
N ALA A 196 12.96 -2.11 -8.87
CA ALA A 196 11.81 -2.02 -9.78
C ALA A 196 10.70 -3.01 -9.36
N ASP A 197 11.11 -4.19 -8.97
CA ASP A 197 10.30 -5.32 -8.52
C ASP A 197 11.17 -6.27 -7.69
N PHE A 198 10.76 -7.52 -7.51
CA PHE A 198 11.51 -8.51 -6.70
C PHE A 198 12.38 -9.46 -7.54
N GLU A 199 12.48 -9.29 -8.89
CA GLU A 199 13.40 -10.11 -9.67
C GLU A 199 14.84 -9.84 -9.28
N GLY A 200 15.56 -10.90 -8.91
CA GLY A 200 16.96 -10.81 -8.47
C GLY A 200 17.16 -10.17 -7.09
N VAL A 201 16.11 -9.86 -6.38
CA VAL A 201 16.21 -9.48 -4.95
C VAL A 201 16.41 -10.74 -4.13
N THR A 202 17.47 -10.75 -3.31
CA THR A 202 17.81 -11.85 -2.41
C THR A 202 17.87 -11.38 -0.98
N TRP A 203 17.69 -12.30 -0.02
CA TRP A 203 17.83 -12.00 1.40
C TRP A 203 19.25 -12.33 1.89
N PRO A 204 19.90 -11.51 2.75
CA PRO A 204 19.44 -10.20 3.25
C PRO A 204 19.47 -9.12 2.16
N ALA A 205 18.43 -8.29 2.13
CA ALA A 205 18.20 -7.28 1.10
C ALA A 205 18.87 -5.93 1.40
#